data_41c6f4bf237917069fb869275686b368
#
_entry.id   41c6f4bf237917069fb869275686b368
#
_cell.length_a   1.000
_cell.length_b   1.000
_cell.length_c   1.000
_cell.angle_alpha   90.00
_cell.angle_beta   90.00
_cell.angle_gamma   90.00
#
_symmetry.space_group_name_H-M   'P 1'
#
loop_
_entity.id
_entity.type
_entity.pdbx_description
1 polymer ?
#
loop_
_entity_poly.entity_id
_entity_poly.type
_entity_poly.pdbx_seq_one_letter_code
_entity_poly.pdbx_strand_id
1 'polypeptide(L)' 'MEPDAGPDAEPLLFSARCAVCGLSGPAGPDAGATSRWMLAHLRSRPGHVSFREIITRPYRAVPHECR' A
#
# COMPACT_ATOMS: atom_id res chain seq x y z
N MET A 1 -15.02 -14.48 3.33
CA MET A 1 -14.20 -13.36 2.85
C MET A 1 -12.98 -13.90 2.15
N GLU A 2 -12.71 -13.48 0.96
CA GLU A 2 -11.58 -13.95 0.21
C GLU A 2 -10.96 -12.81 -0.58
N PRO A 3 -9.69 -12.90 -0.98
CA PRO A 3 -9.08 -11.86 -1.80
C PRO A 3 -9.87 -11.71 -3.11
N ASP A 4 -10.12 -10.47 -3.52
CA ASP A 4 -10.87 -10.21 -4.71
C ASP A 4 -9.90 -10.19 -5.89
N ALA A 5 -9.99 -11.19 -6.76
CA ALA A 5 -9.12 -11.31 -7.91
C ALA A 5 -9.91 -11.37 -9.22
N GLY A 6 -11.18 -11.01 -9.18
CA GLY A 6 -12.01 -11.01 -10.38
C GLY A 6 -11.67 -9.86 -11.32
N PRO A 7 -12.23 -9.85 -12.53
CA PRO A 7 -11.94 -8.80 -13.50
C PRO A 7 -12.40 -7.42 -13.07
N ASP A 8 -13.39 -7.35 -12.16
CA ASP A 8 -13.87 -6.08 -11.66
C ASP A 8 -13.28 -5.73 -10.31
N ALA A 9 -12.28 -6.47 -9.83
CA ALA A 9 -11.69 -6.23 -8.53
C ALA A 9 -10.87 -4.96 -8.54
N GLU A 10 -10.83 -4.29 -7.41
CA GLU A 10 -9.92 -3.17 -7.23
C GLU A 10 -8.49 -3.68 -7.26
N PRO A 11 -7.55 -2.92 -7.76
CA PRO A 11 -6.16 -3.37 -7.78
C PRO A 11 -5.55 -3.41 -6.38
N LEU A 12 -4.56 -4.24 -6.21
CA LEU A 12 -3.73 -4.23 -5.03
C LEU A 12 -2.92 -2.94 -5.05
N LEU A 13 -2.94 -2.18 -3.99
CA LEU A 13 -2.25 -0.90 -3.93
C LEU A 13 -1.14 -0.92 -2.89
N PHE A 14 -0.07 -0.23 -3.19
CA PHE A 14 1.08 -0.10 -2.30
C PHE A 14 1.34 1.38 -2.03
N SER A 15 1.67 1.70 -0.81
CA SER A 15 2.10 3.04 -0.44
C SER A 15 3.08 2.96 0.71
N ALA A 16 3.67 4.07 1.06
CA ALA A 16 4.59 4.15 2.19
C ALA A 16 4.33 5.40 3.00
N ARG A 17 4.67 5.34 4.26
CA ARG A 17 4.57 6.47 5.17
C ARG A 17 5.86 6.59 5.94
N CYS A 18 6.38 7.80 6.07
CA CYS A 18 7.53 8.03 6.90
C CYS A 18 7.13 7.93 8.37
N ALA A 19 7.75 7.04 9.12
CA ALA A 19 7.42 6.85 10.53
C ALA A 19 7.93 8.01 11.41
N VAL A 20 8.82 8.83 10.88
CA VAL A 20 9.39 9.94 11.63
C VAL A 20 8.50 11.19 11.54
N CYS A 21 8.09 11.57 10.35
CA CYS A 21 7.31 12.79 10.15
C CYS A 21 5.85 12.55 9.77
N GLY A 22 5.48 11.32 9.47
CA GLY A 22 4.11 10.97 9.14
C GLY A 22 3.71 11.29 7.70
N LEU A 23 4.64 11.77 6.87
CA LEU A 23 4.32 12.09 5.50
C LEU A 23 4.10 10.80 4.70
N SER A 24 3.06 10.74 3.91
CA SER A 24 2.72 9.57 3.10
C SER A 24 2.98 9.84 1.64
N GLY A 25 3.46 8.82 0.94
CA GLY A 25 3.58 8.87 -0.50
C GLY A 25 2.30 8.47 -1.20
N PRO A 26 2.27 8.58 -2.51
CA PRO A 26 1.07 8.19 -3.27
C PRO A 26 0.87 6.69 -3.25
N ALA A 27 -0.38 6.26 -3.29
CA ALA A 27 -0.72 4.85 -3.40
C ALA A 27 -0.86 4.49 -4.87
N GLY A 28 -0.42 3.30 -5.24
CA GLY A 28 -0.53 2.83 -6.61
C GLY A 28 -0.25 1.35 -6.71
N PRO A 29 -0.46 0.76 -7.88
CA PRO A 29 -0.31 -0.68 -8.07
C PRO A 29 1.15 -1.12 -8.21
N ASP A 30 2.10 -0.20 -8.28
CA ASP A 30 3.49 -0.54 -8.48
C ASP A 30 4.28 -0.40 -7.17
N ALA A 31 4.69 -1.52 -6.60
CA ALA A 31 5.49 -1.51 -5.37
C ALA A 31 6.84 -0.81 -5.57
N GLY A 32 7.37 -0.81 -6.78
CA GLY A 32 8.62 -0.12 -7.07
C GLY A 32 8.49 1.40 -6.90
N ALA A 33 7.32 1.95 -7.18
CA ALA A 33 7.07 3.38 -6.97
C ALA A 33 7.13 3.72 -5.48
N THR A 34 6.68 2.82 -4.61
CA THR A 34 6.76 3.00 -3.17
C THR A 34 8.22 3.09 -2.71
N SER A 35 9.06 2.20 -3.22
CA SER A 35 10.49 2.22 -2.89
C SER A 35 11.16 3.48 -3.38
N ARG A 36 10.81 3.93 -4.58
CA ARG A 36 11.36 5.17 -5.13
C ARG A 36 10.96 6.39 -4.29
N TRP A 37 9.73 6.40 -3.80
CA TRP A 37 9.25 7.49 -2.93
C TRP A 37 10.03 7.50 -1.61
N MET A 38 10.23 6.33 -1.00
CA MET A 38 10.99 6.23 0.24
C MET A 38 12.41 6.72 0.05
N LEU A 39 13.05 6.36 -1.07
CA LEU A 39 14.40 6.78 -1.35
C LEU A 39 14.49 8.29 -1.58
N ALA A 40 13.54 8.87 -2.29
CA ALA A 40 13.48 10.31 -2.51
C ALA A 40 13.26 11.07 -1.19
N HIS A 41 12.42 10.55 -0.32
CA HIS A 41 12.16 11.16 0.98
C HIS A 41 13.41 11.10 1.84
N LEU A 42 14.12 9.98 1.84
CA LEU A 42 15.36 9.83 2.58
C LEU A 42 16.42 10.81 2.08
N ARG A 43 16.49 11.03 0.78
CA ARG A 43 17.45 11.99 0.21
C ARG A 43 17.15 13.42 0.65
N SER A 44 15.89 13.78 0.77
CA SER A 44 15.53 15.11 1.23
C SER A 44 15.66 15.24 2.74
N ARG A 45 15.52 14.14 3.48
CA ARG A 45 15.55 14.15 4.95
C ARG A 45 16.36 12.97 5.43
N PRO A 46 17.70 13.07 5.46
CA PRO A 46 18.56 11.91 5.74
C PRO A 46 18.37 11.25 7.11
N GLY A 47 17.77 11.96 8.07
CA GLY A 47 17.47 11.35 9.35
C GLY A 47 16.18 10.51 9.37
N HIS A 48 15.39 10.55 8.30
CA HIS A 48 14.12 9.85 8.26
C HIS A 48 14.33 8.45 7.65
N VAL A 49 14.83 7.53 8.45
CA VAL A 49 15.23 6.19 7.99
C VAL A 49 14.20 5.13 8.28
N SER A 50 13.11 5.45 8.97
CA SER A 50 12.08 4.49 9.32
C SER A 50 10.82 4.75 8.51
N PHE A 51 10.33 3.70 7.85
CA PHE A 51 9.15 3.80 7.01
C PHE A 51 8.20 2.67 7.31
N ARG A 52 6.93 2.84 6.96
CA ARG A 52 5.94 1.79 6.99
C ARG A 52 5.43 1.59 5.58
N GLU A 53 5.36 0.34 5.15
CA GLU A 53 4.71 0.01 3.90
C GLU A 53 3.25 -0.28 4.19
N ILE A 54 2.36 0.23 3.36
CA ILE A 54 0.92 0.02 3.52
C ILE A 54 0.45 -0.68 2.25
N ILE A 55 -0.14 -1.85 2.42
CA ILE A 55 -0.67 -2.62 1.31
C ILE A 55 -2.17 -2.68 1.46
N THR A 56 -2.89 -2.19 0.45
CA THR A 56 -4.34 -2.23 0.42
C THR A 56 -4.76 -3.35 -0.51
N ARG A 57 -5.36 -4.39 0.05
CA ARG A 57 -5.79 -5.57 -0.70
C ARG A 57 -7.31 -5.63 -0.70
N PRO A 58 -7.94 -5.67 -1.86
CA PRO A 58 -9.38 -5.79 -1.89
C PRO A 58 -9.82 -7.20 -1.53
N TYR A 59 -10.92 -7.30 -0.83
CA TYR A 59 -11.56 -8.55 -0.50
C TYR A 59 -13.01 -8.49 -0.90
N ARG A 60 -13.59 -9.63 -1.21
CA ARG A 60 -15.03 -9.69 -1.43
C ARG A 60 -15.62 -10.66 -0.46
N ALA A 61 -16.79 -10.32 0.02
CA ALA A 61 -17.55 -11.25 0.84
C ALA A 61 -18.24 -12.22 -0.07
N VAL A 62 -18.15 -13.50 0.25
CA VAL A 62 -18.82 -14.54 -0.50
C VAL A 62 -19.93 -15.04 0.39
N PRO A 63 -21.19 -14.65 0.14
CA PRO A 63 -22.29 -15.10 0.98
C PRO A 63 -22.54 -16.57 0.79
N HIS A 64 -22.74 -17.28 1.90
CA HIS A 64 -23.08 -18.66 1.87
C HIS A 64 -24.46 -18.79 2.33
N GLU A 65 -25.20 -19.58 1.57
CA GLU A 65 -26.46 -19.71 1.94
C GLU A 65 -26.67 -20.60 2.97
N CYS A 66 -26.00 -21.37 3.24
CA CYS A 66 -26.30 -22.33 4.12
C CYS A 66 -26.18 -22.01 5.37
N ARG A 67 -26.38 -21.59 5.70
CA ARG A 67 -26.19 -21.39 6.81
C ARG A 67 -27.00 -21.22 7.63
#